data_7dfa1c37ecf06f56cbdbc18a8d6fd223
#
_entry.id   7dfa1c37ecf06f56cbdbc18a8d6fd223
#
_cell.length_a   1.000
_cell.length_b   1.000
_cell.length_c   1.000
_cell.angle_alpha   90.00
_cell.angle_beta   90.00
_cell.angle_gamma   90.00
#
_symmetry.space_group_name_H-M   'P 1'
#
loop_
_entity.id
_entity.type
_entity.pdbx_description
1 polymer ?
#
loop_
_entity_poly.entity_id
_entity_poly.type
_entity_poly.pdbx_seq_one_letter_code
_entity_poly.pdbx_strand_id
1 'polypeptide(L)'
;MKYKTNIKILYILFISVTILVFSQSYALAGEVVVVGNKNLSTDIISKDTLKRIYLGEQTTWEDGTKIKFAILKLDKTDDIFLKEYLYYTSTRFVRHWRSQVFSGKGEMPPNLKSDEEMLKFITDDKGTIGFVTAVNGRLKVSHFRS
;
A
#
# COMPACT_ATOMS: atom_id res chain seq x y z
N MET A 1 -50.48 -13.17 36.60
CA MET A 1 -50.15 -11.98 35.82
C MET A 1 -49.76 -12.40 34.41
N LYS A 2 -50.63 -12.19 33.40
CA LYS A 2 -50.33 -12.55 32.00
C LYS A 2 -49.67 -11.33 31.34
N TYR A 3 -48.36 -11.37 31.14
CA TYR A 3 -47.68 -10.34 30.36
C TYR A 3 -48.04 -10.53 28.88
N LYS A 4 -48.95 -9.70 28.35
CA LYS A 4 -49.11 -9.53 26.90
C LYS A 4 -47.87 -8.80 26.38
N THR A 5 -46.82 -9.56 26.08
CA THR A 5 -45.64 -9.01 25.39
C THR A 5 -46.09 -8.53 24.02
N ASN A 6 -46.05 -7.20 23.81
CA ASN A 6 -46.42 -6.62 22.53
C ASN A 6 -45.45 -7.08 21.47
N ILE A 7 -45.93 -7.92 20.55
CA ILE A 7 -45.18 -8.45 19.42
C ILE A 7 -44.40 -7.35 18.65
N LYS A 8 -44.99 -6.15 18.60
CA LYS A 8 -44.35 -4.97 18.00
C LYS A 8 -43.09 -4.53 18.74
N ILE A 9 -43.05 -4.60 20.07
CA ILE A 9 -41.87 -4.27 20.87
C ILE A 9 -40.77 -5.33 20.65
N LEU A 10 -41.12 -6.59 20.57
CA LEU A 10 -40.17 -7.65 20.23
C LEU A 10 -39.54 -7.44 18.83
N TYR A 11 -40.35 -7.07 17.83
CA TYR A 11 -39.88 -6.76 16.48
C TYR A 11 -38.93 -5.57 16.45
N ILE A 12 -39.25 -4.49 17.18
CA ILE A 12 -38.38 -3.30 17.27
C ILE A 12 -37.05 -3.65 17.95
N LEU A 13 -37.06 -4.43 19.02
CA LEU A 13 -35.87 -4.90 19.70
C LEU A 13 -35.02 -5.80 18.80
N PHE A 14 -35.67 -6.70 18.04
CA PHE A 14 -34.97 -7.57 17.11
C PHE A 14 -34.29 -6.80 15.97
N ILE A 15 -35.00 -5.79 15.40
CA ILE A 15 -34.45 -4.92 14.37
C ILE A 15 -33.29 -4.06 14.92
N SER A 16 -33.40 -3.54 16.14
CA SER A 16 -32.34 -2.74 16.76
C SER A 16 -31.06 -3.56 17.03
N VAL A 17 -31.20 -4.82 17.44
CA VAL A 17 -30.07 -5.74 17.66
C VAL A 17 -29.41 -6.12 16.33
N THR A 18 -30.19 -6.37 15.26
CA THR A 18 -29.62 -6.65 13.93
C THR A 18 -28.86 -5.47 13.35
N ILE A 19 -29.34 -4.25 13.53
CA ILE A 19 -28.64 -3.03 13.09
C ILE A 19 -27.31 -2.86 13.86
N LEU A 20 -27.30 -3.16 15.17
CA LEU A 20 -26.08 -3.05 16.00
C LEU A 20 -25.01 -4.07 15.60
N VAL A 21 -25.39 -5.28 15.17
CA VAL A 21 -24.46 -6.33 14.74
C VAL A 21 -23.87 -6.02 13.36
N PHE A 22 -24.62 -5.38 12.46
CA PHE A 22 -24.13 -5.00 11.13
C PHE A 22 -23.15 -3.81 11.12
N SER A 23 -23.10 -3.00 12.19
CA SER A 23 -22.26 -1.81 12.24
C SER A 23 -20.77 -2.08 12.59
N GLN A 24 -20.36 -3.33 12.82
CA GLN A 24 -18.98 -3.64 13.25
C GLN A 24 -18.08 -4.26 12.20
N SER A 25 -18.50 -4.34 10.96
CA SER A 25 -17.64 -4.83 9.87
C SER A 25 -16.89 -3.68 9.16
N TYR A 26 -16.21 -2.82 9.91
CA TYR A 26 -15.14 -2.02 9.31
C TYR A 26 -13.97 -2.97 9.08
N ALA A 27 -13.86 -3.48 7.86
CA ALA A 27 -12.65 -4.13 7.42
C ALA A 27 -11.50 -3.13 7.65
N LEU A 28 -10.53 -3.50 8.49
CA LEU A 28 -9.24 -2.81 8.58
C LEU A 28 -8.55 -3.02 7.22
N ALA A 29 -8.90 -2.19 6.25
CA ALA A 29 -8.10 -2.07 5.05
C ALA A 29 -6.74 -1.52 5.52
N GLY A 30 -5.68 -2.30 5.37
CA GLY A 30 -4.33 -1.84 5.67
C GLY A 30 -4.06 -0.60 4.82
N GLU A 31 -3.66 0.49 5.48
CA GLU A 31 -3.21 1.70 4.80
C GLU A 31 -1.83 1.41 4.19
N VAL A 32 -1.60 1.85 2.96
CA VAL A 32 -0.30 1.75 2.31
C VAL A 32 0.48 3.04 2.56
N VAL A 33 1.67 2.91 3.11
CA VAL A 33 2.56 4.03 3.40
C VAL A 33 3.81 3.95 2.52
N VAL A 34 4.13 5.05 1.85
CA VAL A 34 5.36 5.18 1.07
C VAL A 34 6.51 5.48 2.03
N VAL A 35 7.61 4.76 1.86
CA VAL A 35 8.81 4.86 2.71
C VAL A 35 10.04 5.02 1.81
N GLY A 36 10.90 5.97 2.14
CA GLY A 36 12.17 6.18 1.45
C GLY A 36 13.36 5.95 2.37
N ASN A 37 14.55 5.79 1.79
CA ASN A 37 15.78 5.76 2.57
C ASN A 37 15.97 7.09 3.30
N LYS A 38 16.44 7.05 4.55
CA LYS A 38 16.67 8.25 5.40
C LYS A 38 17.65 9.28 4.83
N ASN A 39 18.47 8.87 3.84
CA ASN A 39 19.45 9.75 3.20
C ASN A 39 18.97 10.25 1.83
N LEU A 40 17.67 10.15 1.52
CA LEU A 40 17.11 10.80 0.34
C LEU A 40 17.26 12.34 0.48
N SER A 41 17.47 12.98 -0.65
CA SER A 41 17.58 14.45 -0.72
C SER A 41 16.22 15.16 -0.62
N THR A 42 15.13 14.44 -0.45
CA THR A 42 13.77 14.97 -0.36
C THR A 42 12.96 14.27 0.73
N ASP A 43 12.25 15.07 1.52
CA ASP A 43 11.35 14.59 2.58
C ASP A 43 9.89 14.45 2.08
N ILE A 44 9.56 15.06 0.95
CA ILE A 44 8.20 15.07 0.41
C ILE A 44 8.21 14.61 -1.05
N ILE A 45 7.44 13.58 -1.33
CA ILE A 45 7.29 13.05 -2.68
C ILE A 45 5.81 13.16 -3.08
N SER A 46 5.55 13.88 -4.18
CA SER A 46 4.21 14.00 -4.72
C SER A 46 3.74 12.68 -5.36
N LYS A 47 2.42 12.47 -5.44
CA LYS A 47 1.86 11.30 -6.16
C LYS A 47 2.30 11.27 -7.63
N ASP A 48 2.45 12.42 -8.27
CA ASP A 48 2.92 12.50 -9.65
C ASP A 48 4.39 12.06 -9.78
N THR A 49 5.27 12.54 -8.90
CA THR A 49 6.67 12.11 -8.84
C THR A 49 6.77 10.60 -8.60
N LEU A 50 6.00 10.08 -7.64
CA LEU A 50 5.94 8.66 -7.34
C LEU A 50 5.51 7.83 -8.56
N LYS A 51 4.48 8.28 -9.26
CA LYS A 51 4.02 7.65 -10.50
C LYS A 51 5.11 7.64 -11.57
N ARG A 52 5.81 8.75 -11.81
CA ARG A 52 6.91 8.84 -12.77
C ARG A 52 8.05 7.89 -12.42
N ILE A 53 8.39 7.77 -11.13
CA ILE A 53 9.39 6.81 -10.64
C ILE A 53 8.96 5.38 -10.96
N TYR A 54 7.76 4.98 -10.53
CA TYR A 54 7.29 3.60 -10.70
C TYR A 54 6.96 3.22 -12.15
N LEU A 55 6.82 4.19 -13.05
CA LEU A 55 6.69 3.95 -14.48
C LEU A 55 8.03 4.05 -15.25
N GLY A 56 9.14 4.32 -14.53
CA GLY A 56 10.47 4.41 -15.13
C GLY A 56 10.72 5.70 -15.94
N GLU A 57 9.85 6.71 -15.77
CA GLU A 57 9.97 8.01 -16.43
C GLU A 57 10.95 8.93 -15.69
N GLN A 58 11.17 8.69 -14.40
CA GLN A 58 12.17 9.36 -13.59
C GLN A 58 13.09 8.31 -12.95
N THR A 59 14.37 8.37 -13.27
CA THR A 59 15.38 7.36 -12.88
C THR A 59 16.45 7.90 -11.94
N THR A 60 16.47 9.21 -11.72
CA THR A 60 17.40 9.88 -10.81
C THR A 60 16.69 10.88 -9.92
N TRP A 61 17.19 11.04 -8.71
CA TRP A 61 16.85 12.13 -7.80
C TRP A 61 17.47 13.45 -8.27
N GLU A 62 17.09 14.57 -7.68
CA GLU A 62 17.62 15.89 -8.02
C GLU A 62 19.14 16.02 -7.77
N ASP A 63 19.66 15.28 -6.79
CA ASP A 63 21.09 15.19 -6.47
C ASP A 63 21.89 14.26 -7.43
N GLY A 64 21.24 13.71 -8.47
CA GLY A 64 21.83 12.78 -9.40
C GLY A 64 21.91 11.32 -8.92
N THR A 65 21.49 11.02 -7.69
CA THR A 65 21.45 9.67 -7.16
C THR A 65 20.46 8.83 -7.96
N LYS A 66 20.87 7.61 -8.36
CA LYS A 66 19.98 6.68 -9.08
C LYS A 66 18.82 6.23 -8.19
N ILE A 67 17.61 6.34 -8.71
CA ILE A 67 16.40 5.86 -8.03
C ILE A 67 16.34 4.33 -8.14
N LYS A 68 16.06 3.69 -7.01
CA LYS A 68 15.72 2.26 -6.95
C LYS A 68 14.37 2.10 -6.27
N PHE A 69 13.55 1.21 -6.77
CA PHE A 69 12.27 0.89 -6.18
C PHE A 69 11.94 -0.60 -6.38
N ALA A 70 11.04 -1.11 -5.57
CA ALA A 70 10.55 -2.47 -5.63
C ALA A 70 9.04 -2.51 -5.49
N ILE A 71 8.42 -3.62 -5.90
CA ILE A 71 7.02 -3.94 -5.68
C ILE A 71 6.90 -4.90 -4.51
N LEU A 72 5.92 -4.68 -3.66
CA LEU A 72 5.59 -5.56 -2.56
C LEU A 72 4.43 -6.46 -2.97
N LYS A 73 4.72 -7.73 -3.20
CA LYS A 73 3.71 -8.73 -3.58
C LYS A 73 3.11 -9.36 -2.32
N LEU A 74 2.21 -8.64 -1.66
CA LEU A 74 1.43 -9.13 -0.53
C LEU A 74 -0.05 -9.06 -0.87
N ASP A 75 -0.61 -10.16 -1.31
CA ASP A 75 -2.04 -10.32 -1.59
C ASP A 75 -2.64 -9.16 -2.41
N LYS A 76 -3.28 -8.22 -1.71
CA LYS A 76 -3.94 -7.06 -2.33
C LYS A 76 -3.22 -5.73 -2.09
N THR A 77 -2.06 -5.74 -1.41
CA THR A 77 -1.37 -4.49 -1.02
C THR A 77 -0.78 -3.76 -2.21
N ASP A 78 -0.19 -4.49 -3.15
CA ASP A 78 0.29 -3.94 -4.42
C ASP A 78 -0.87 -3.33 -5.24
N ASP A 79 -2.03 -3.99 -5.28
CA ASP A 79 -3.23 -3.48 -5.95
C ASP A 79 -3.71 -2.15 -5.34
N ILE A 80 -3.69 -2.02 -4.01
CA ILE A 80 -4.06 -0.78 -3.31
C ILE A 80 -3.07 0.33 -3.68
N PHE A 81 -1.76 0.07 -3.56
CA PHE A 81 -0.72 1.03 -3.92
C PHE A 81 -0.84 1.48 -5.38
N LEU A 82 -0.90 0.53 -6.30
CA LEU A 82 -0.96 0.82 -7.73
C LEU A 82 -2.20 1.63 -8.11
N LYS A 83 -3.36 1.34 -7.51
CA LYS A 83 -4.60 2.08 -7.75
C LYS A 83 -4.56 3.48 -7.15
N GLU A 84 -4.11 3.59 -5.90
CA GLU A 84 -4.17 4.85 -5.15
C GLU A 84 -3.14 5.88 -5.62
N TYR A 85 -1.92 5.42 -5.92
CA TYR A 85 -0.81 6.31 -6.23
C TYR A 85 -0.51 6.42 -7.73
N LEU A 86 -0.67 5.33 -8.49
CA LEU A 86 -0.33 5.31 -9.91
C LEU A 86 -1.55 5.37 -10.83
N TYR A 87 -2.76 5.09 -10.32
CA TYR A 87 -3.99 4.89 -11.10
C TYR A 87 -3.86 3.75 -12.12
N TYR A 88 -3.17 2.67 -11.68
CA TYR A 88 -2.92 1.47 -12.46
C TYR A 88 -3.52 0.24 -11.77
N THR A 89 -3.89 -0.76 -12.58
CA THR A 89 -4.11 -2.12 -12.09
C THR A 89 -2.81 -2.91 -12.18
N SER A 90 -2.66 -3.98 -11.40
CA SER A 90 -1.50 -4.88 -11.45
C SER A 90 -1.26 -5.41 -12.86
N THR A 91 -2.31 -5.79 -13.58
CA THR A 91 -2.21 -6.24 -14.98
C THR A 91 -1.64 -5.16 -15.91
N ARG A 92 -2.09 -3.91 -15.76
CA ARG A 92 -1.61 -2.78 -16.56
C ARG A 92 -0.17 -2.44 -16.25
N PHE A 93 0.21 -2.50 -14.97
CA PHE A 93 1.57 -2.27 -14.50
C PHE A 93 2.55 -3.32 -15.05
N VAL A 94 2.22 -4.59 -14.92
CA VAL A 94 3.04 -5.69 -15.48
C VAL A 94 3.18 -5.58 -16.99
N ARG A 95 2.11 -5.24 -17.70
CA ARG A 95 2.15 -5.03 -19.16
C ARG A 95 3.08 -3.88 -19.53
N HIS A 96 3.00 -2.75 -18.81
CA HIS A 96 3.89 -1.61 -18.99
C HIS A 96 5.36 -2.02 -18.87
N TRP A 97 5.73 -2.68 -17.77
CA TRP A 97 7.11 -3.08 -17.55
C TRP A 97 7.61 -4.15 -18.51
N ARG A 98 6.76 -5.10 -18.92
CA ARG A 98 7.11 -6.03 -20.00
C ARG A 98 7.47 -5.30 -21.28
N SER A 99 6.71 -4.26 -21.64
CA SER A 99 7.03 -3.43 -22.82
C SER A 99 8.34 -2.68 -22.66
N GLN A 100 8.65 -2.14 -21.47
CA GLN A 100 9.93 -1.47 -21.19
C GLN A 100 11.11 -2.44 -21.32
N VAL A 101 11.00 -3.64 -20.76
CA VAL A 101 12.03 -4.70 -20.86
C VAL A 101 12.24 -5.11 -22.31
N PHE A 102 11.15 -5.34 -23.06
CA PHE A 102 11.23 -5.79 -24.47
C PHE A 102 11.86 -4.74 -25.38
N SER A 103 11.67 -3.46 -25.06
CA SER A 103 12.28 -2.34 -25.81
C SER A 103 13.70 -1.96 -25.32
N GLY A 104 14.26 -2.67 -24.33
CA GLY A 104 15.57 -2.38 -23.75
C GLY A 104 15.63 -1.08 -22.93
N LYS A 105 14.47 -0.53 -22.53
CA LYS A 105 14.38 0.75 -21.81
C LYS A 105 14.46 0.61 -20.29
N GLY A 106 14.40 -0.61 -19.75
CA GLY A 106 14.45 -0.86 -18.31
C GLY A 106 14.39 -2.33 -17.96
N GLU A 107 14.50 -2.62 -16.67
CA GLU A 107 14.40 -3.95 -16.10
C GLU A 107 13.13 -4.07 -15.25
N MET A 108 12.57 -5.29 -15.16
CA MET A 108 11.41 -5.54 -14.31
C MET A 108 11.73 -5.19 -12.85
N PRO A 109 10.92 -4.37 -12.17
CA PRO A 109 11.12 -4.09 -10.75
C PRO A 109 11.11 -5.39 -9.93
N PRO A 110 12.00 -5.52 -8.92
CA PRO A 110 11.99 -6.68 -8.04
C PRO A 110 10.66 -6.77 -7.26
N ASN A 111 10.18 -8.01 -7.09
CA ASN A 111 9.02 -8.31 -6.26
C ASN A 111 9.48 -8.84 -4.92
N LEU A 112 9.20 -8.10 -3.86
CA LEU A 112 9.49 -8.48 -2.49
C LEU A 112 8.27 -9.16 -1.86
N LYS A 113 8.52 -10.03 -0.87
CA LYS A 113 7.49 -10.91 -0.32
C LYS A 113 6.96 -10.45 1.04
N SER A 114 7.61 -9.49 1.68
CA SER A 114 7.21 -8.98 2.98
C SER A 114 7.60 -7.51 3.19
N ASP A 115 6.94 -6.87 4.16
CA ASP A 115 7.29 -5.52 4.60
C ASP A 115 8.73 -5.46 5.13
N GLU A 116 9.23 -6.53 5.77
CA GLU A 116 10.60 -6.63 6.27
C GLU A 116 11.60 -6.64 5.12
N GLU A 117 11.35 -7.41 4.06
CA GLU A 117 12.18 -7.39 2.85
C GLU A 117 12.19 -6.01 2.19
N MET A 118 11.03 -5.33 2.15
CA MET A 118 10.93 -3.98 1.61
C MET A 118 11.74 -2.98 2.43
N LEU A 119 11.64 -3.02 3.74
CA LEU A 119 12.40 -2.13 4.62
C LEU A 119 13.89 -2.38 4.52
N LYS A 120 14.31 -3.64 4.45
CA LYS A 120 15.72 -4.00 4.21
C LYS A 120 16.19 -3.41 2.87
N PHE A 121 15.44 -3.62 1.79
CA PHE A 121 15.75 -3.09 0.46
C PHE A 121 15.89 -1.55 0.47
N ILE A 122 15.00 -0.85 1.21
CA ILE A 122 15.05 0.61 1.35
C ILE A 122 16.28 1.06 2.13
N THR A 123 16.69 0.34 3.17
CA THR A 123 17.82 0.73 4.02
C THR A 123 19.18 0.45 3.39
N ASP A 124 19.27 -0.54 2.52
CA ASP A 124 20.53 -0.97 1.93
C ASP A 124 21.13 0.04 0.91
N ASP A 125 20.30 0.93 0.34
CA ASP A 125 20.74 1.89 -0.68
C ASP A 125 20.07 3.25 -0.53
N LYS A 126 20.87 4.33 -0.55
CA LYS A 126 20.39 5.69 -0.29
C LYS A 126 19.37 6.23 -1.31
N GLY A 127 19.37 5.73 -2.54
CA GLY A 127 18.45 6.18 -3.60
C GLY A 127 17.12 5.43 -3.62
N THR A 128 16.82 4.61 -2.61
CA THR A 128 15.74 3.65 -2.64
C THR A 128 14.44 4.19 -2.04
N ILE A 129 13.34 3.86 -2.70
CA ILE A 129 11.95 4.13 -2.26
C ILE A 129 11.11 2.87 -2.40
N GLY A 130 10.13 2.71 -1.53
CA GLY A 130 9.18 1.60 -1.54
C GLY A 130 7.90 1.93 -0.83
N PHE A 131 7.08 0.92 -0.56
CA PHE A 131 5.87 1.06 0.22
C PHE A 131 5.67 -0.15 1.12
N VAL A 132 5.03 0.06 2.25
CA VAL A 132 4.74 -0.97 3.25
C VAL A 132 3.30 -0.84 3.74
N THR A 133 2.82 -1.90 4.39
CA THR A 133 1.49 -1.91 4.98
C THR A 133 1.52 -1.28 6.37
N ALA A 134 0.67 -0.30 6.62
CA ALA A 134 0.44 0.24 7.96
C ALA A 134 -0.92 -0.24 8.50
N VAL A 135 -0.96 -0.63 9.76
CA VAL A 135 -2.20 -0.95 10.47
C VAL A 135 -2.41 0.11 11.54
N ASN A 136 -3.56 0.81 11.50
CA ASN A 136 -3.89 1.91 12.42
C ASN A 136 -2.83 3.03 12.44
N GLY A 137 -2.27 3.40 11.28
CA GLY A 137 -1.22 4.41 11.18
C GLY A 137 0.12 4.01 11.78
N ARG A 138 0.28 2.75 12.17
CA ARG A 138 1.55 2.18 12.62
C ARG A 138 2.08 1.21 11.58
N LEU A 139 3.36 1.35 11.24
CA LEU A 139 4.03 0.36 10.39
C LEU A 139 3.93 -1.01 11.06
N LYS A 140 3.46 -2.01 10.33
CA LYS A 140 3.40 -3.41 10.81
C LYS A 140 4.80 -4.03 10.77
N VAL A 141 5.77 -3.39 11.42
CA VAL A 141 7.13 -3.89 11.50
C VAL A 141 7.41 -4.30 12.93
N SER A 142 7.52 -5.58 13.15
CA SER A 142 7.76 -6.12 14.49
C SER A 142 9.15 -5.85 15.05
N HIS A 143 10.11 -5.30 14.31
CA HIS A 143 11.44 -4.92 14.81
C HIS A 143 12.13 -3.92 13.87
N PHE A 144 11.95 -2.62 14.11
CA PHE A 144 12.95 -1.63 13.75
C PHE A 144 13.45 -0.96 15.05
N ARG A 145 14.52 -1.49 15.60
CA ARG A 145 15.29 -0.81 16.63
C ARG A 145 16.48 -0.14 15.94
N SER A 146 16.49 1.19 16.01
CA SER A 146 17.64 2.04 15.65
C SER A 146 18.89 1.63 16.40
#